data_db377aa137aa18170004d723e849c353
#
_entry.id   db377aa137aa18170004d723e849c353
#
_cell.length_a   1.000
_cell.length_b   1.000
_cell.length_c   1.000
_cell.angle_alpha   90.00
_cell.angle_beta   90.00
_cell.angle_gamma   90.00
#
_symmetry.space_group_name_H-M   'P 1'
#
loop_
_entity.id
_entity.type
_entity.pdbx_description
1 polymer ?
#
loop_
_entity_poly.entity_id
_entity_poly.type
_entity_poly.pdbx_seq_one_letter_code
_entity_poly.pdbx_strand_id
1 'polypeptide(L)'
;MKKILSFGGSSSSSSINKQLAVYVANLVPDSTIEVIDFSEYHPPVYSTDEEKNGFPAQLLELSEYMKNFDGYVVSLAEHNGSYAAAFKSILDWLSRINREIFNNKPVLLLATSPGGRGGVSVLGAATDYFPHAGASEVVTFSLPNFYDNFQENKIVNEEILNILLIQIDLFFKAIN
;
A
#
# COMPACT_ATOMS: atom_id res chain seq x y z
N MET A 1 -7.10 -0.65 -20.70
CA MET A 1 -7.31 -0.31 -19.27
C MET A 1 -6.17 -0.91 -18.47
N LYS A 2 -5.56 -0.14 -17.59
CA LYS A 2 -4.48 -0.60 -16.71
C LYS A 2 -5.06 -1.38 -15.52
N LYS A 3 -4.35 -2.40 -15.07
CA LYS A 3 -4.73 -3.19 -13.91
C LYS A 3 -4.00 -2.68 -12.66
N ILE A 4 -4.73 -2.24 -11.67
CA ILE A 4 -4.17 -1.70 -10.42
C ILE A 4 -4.54 -2.62 -9.26
N LEU A 5 -3.52 -2.99 -8.48
CA LEU A 5 -3.72 -3.68 -7.22
C LEU A 5 -3.73 -2.68 -6.07
N SER A 6 -4.78 -2.72 -5.26
CA SER A 6 -4.95 -1.82 -4.11
C SER A 6 -5.01 -2.59 -2.80
N PHE A 7 -4.33 -2.08 -1.76
CA PHE A 7 -4.41 -2.64 -0.41
C PHE A 7 -4.02 -1.65 0.68
N GLY A 8 -4.54 -1.91 1.87
CA GLY A 8 -4.11 -1.26 3.11
C GLY A 8 -3.10 -2.13 3.86
N GLY A 9 -1.96 -1.57 4.24
CA GLY A 9 -0.93 -2.26 5.05
C GLY A 9 -1.34 -2.37 6.53
N SER A 10 -2.45 -3.04 6.79
CA SER A 10 -3.04 -3.22 8.13
C SER A 10 -3.79 -4.55 8.20
N SER A 11 -3.76 -5.20 9.35
CA SER A 11 -4.56 -6.40 9.67
C SER A 11 -5.92 -6.08 10.29
N SER A 12 -6.31 -4.81 10.41
CA SER A 12 -7.61 -4.42 10.96
C SER A 12 -8.71 -4.59 9.92
N SER A 13 -9.80 -5.27 10.26
CA SER A 13 -10.99 -5.39 9.40
C SER A 13 -11.67 -4.03 9.11
N SER A 14 -11.49 -3.04 10.01
CA SER A 14 -11.99 -1.67 9.87
C SER A 14 -10.89 -0.67 9.49
N SER A 15 -9.85 -1.12 8.77
CA SER A 15 -8.68 -0.32 8.44
C SER A 15 -9.03 0.96 7.67
N ILE A 16 -8.72 2.12 8.26
CA ILE A 16 -8.82 3.42 7.57
C ILE A 16 -7.84 3.53 6.39
N ASN A 17 -6.71 2.85 6.45
CA ASN A 17 -5.75 2.78 5.35
C ASN A 17 -6.30 1.94 4.19
N LYS A 18 -7.02 0.85 4.43
CA LYS A 18 -7.73 0.11 3.39
C LYS A 18 -8.79 0.99 2.72
N GLN A 19 -9.60 1.73 3.51
CA GLN A 19 -10.60 2.65 2.97
C GLN A 19 -9.97 3.71 2.06
N LEU A 20 -8.86 4.34 2.51
CA LEU A 20 -8.14 5.31 1.71
C LEU A 20 -7.57 4.71 0.42
N ALA A 21 -6.93 3.54 0.50
CA ALA A 21 -6.35 2.88 -0.67
C ALA A 21 -7.41 2.56 -1.73
N VAL A 22 -8.54 2.01 -1.32
CA VAL A 22 -9.67 1.69 -2.23
C VAL A 22 -10.24 2.97 -2.86
N TYR A 23 -10.48 4.01 -2.07
CA TYR A 23 -10.97 5.28 -2.58
C TYR A 23 -10.04 5.87 -3.64
N VAL A 24 -8.74 5.96 -3.33
CA VAL A 24 -7.75 6.56 -4.23
C VAL A 24 -7.58 5.73 -5.50
N ALA A 25 -7.54 4.39 -5.38
CA ALA A 25 -7.44 3.52 -6.54
C ALA A 25 -8.59 3.73 -7.53
N ASN A 26 -9.82 3.90 -7.03
CA ASN A 26 -11.00 4.16 -7.88
C ASN A 26 -10.99 5.55 -8.57
N LEU A 27 -10.11 6.46 -8.17
CA LEU A 27 -9.90 7.74 -8.86
C LEU A 27 -8.89 7.66 -9.99
N VAL A 28 -8.14 6.54 -10.13
CA VAL A 28 -7.17 6.37 -11.23
C VAL A 28 -7.91 6.19 -12.56
N PRO A 29 -7.71 7.06 -13.55
CA PRO A 29 -8.42 6.98 -14.82
C PRO A 29 -8.10 5.70 -15.60
N ASP A 30 -9.00 5.26 -16.47
CA ASP A 30 -8.81 4.17 -17.42
C ASP A 30 -8.19 2.88 -16.83
N SER A 31 -8.56 2.56 -15.58
CA SER A 31 -8.04 1.42 -14.85
C SER A 31 -9.12 0.45 -14.38
N THR A 32 -8.73 -0.77 -14.14
CA THR A 32 -9.48 -1.79 -13.38
C THR A 32 -8.80 -2.00 -12.04
N ILE A 33 -9.58 -2.05 -10.97
CA ILE A 33 -9.05 -2.12 -9.61
C ILE A 33 -9.35 -3.49 -9.02
N GLU A 34 -8.31 -4.14 -8.50
CA GLU A 34 -8.45 -5.31 -7.64
C GLU A 34 -7.95 -4.97 -6.23
N VAL A 35 -8.62 -5.51 -5.22
CA VAL A 35 -8.35 -5.18 -3.81
C VAL A 35 -7.95 -6.43 -3.05
N ILE A 36 -6.84 -6.36 -2.32
CA ILE A 36 -6.43 -7.38 -1.36
C ILE A 36 -6.73 -6.89 0.06
N ASP A 37 -7.23 -7.79 0.89
CA ASP A 37 -7.43 -7.57 2.32
C ASP A 37 -6.33 -8.26 3.15
N PHE A 38 -5.38 -7.51 3.66
CA PHE A 38 -4.32 -8.07 4.50
C PHE A 38 -4.78 -8.50 5.91
N SER A 39 -6.04 -8.23 6.26
CA SER A 39 -6.63 -8.85 7.46
C SER A 39 -6.85 -10.37 7.31
N GLU A 40 -6.78 -10.92 6.10
CA GLU A 40 -6.88 -12.35 5.81
C GLU A 40 -5.52 -13.07 5.76
N TYR A 41 -4.41 -12.33 5.86
CA TYR A 41 -3.05 -12.85 5.75
C TYR A 41 -2.38 -12.90 7.12
N HIS A 42 -2.12 -14.10 7.60
CA HIS A 42 -1.56 -14.35 8.94
C HIS A 42 -0.28 -15.21 8.89
N PRO A 43 0.77 -14.79 8.15
CA PRO A 43 2.01 -15.55 8.19
C PRO A 43 2.65 -15.47 9.58
N PRO A 44 3.45 -16.45 10.00
CA PRO A 44 4.27 -16.31 11.18
C PRO A 44 5.22 -15.12 11.04
N VAL A 45 5.64 -14.55 12.15
CA VAL A 45 6.69 -13.52 12.12
C VAL A 45 7.93 -14.13 11.47
N TYR A 46 8.45 -13.43 10.45
CA TYR A 46 9.61 -13.93 9.72
C TYR A 46 10.83 -14.12 10.64
N SER A 47 11.47 -15.26 10.50
CA SER A 47 12.81 -15.54 11.00
C SER A 47 13.50 -16.54 10.08
N THR A 48 14.83 -16.62 10.18
CA THR A 48 15.59 -17.66 9.44
C THR A 48 15.23 -19.08 9.88
N ASP A 49 14.71 -19.26 11.08
CA ASP A 49 14.26 -20.56 11.57
C ASP A 49 12.88 -20.93 11.01
N GLU A 50 11.98 -19.97 10.90
CA GLU A 50 10.69 -20.15 10.20
C GLU A 50 10.89 -20.43 8.71
N GLU A 51 11.83 -19.74 8.05
CA GLU A 51 12.15 -19.97 6.63
C GLU A 51 12.58 -21.40 6.34
N LYS A 52 13.25 -22.09 7.27
CA LYS A 52 13.62 -23.51 7.13
C LYS A 52 12.40 -24.45 7.05
N ASN A 53 11.26 -24.03 7.61
CA ASN A 53 10.00 -24.76 7.55
C ASN A 53 9.27 -24.58 6.19
N GLY A 54 9.80 -23.73 5.32
CA GLY A 54 9.23 -23.39 4.03
C GLY A 54 8.51 -22.03 4.03
N PHE A 55 8.18 -21.57 2.83
CA PHE A 55 7.47 -20.31 2.65
C PHE A 55 5.97 -20.48 2.86
N PRO A 56 5.26 -19.52 3.49
CA PRO A 56 3.81 -19.57 3.60
C PRO A 56 3.16 -19.63 2.20
N ALA A 57 2.36 -20.67 1.93
CA ALA A 57 1.76 -20.90 0.61
C ALA A 57 0.95 -19.68 0.11
N GLN A 58 0.19 -19.05 1.00
CA GLN A 58 -0.60 -17.85 0.70
C GLN A 58 0.28 -16.69 0.21
N LEU A 59 1.53 -16.56 0.67
CA LEU A 59 2.44 -15.50 0.23
C LEU A 59 3.17 -15.86 -1.07
N LEU A 60 3.39 -17.14 -1.35
CA LEU A 60 3.83 -17.59 -2.67
C LEU A 60 2.78 -17.24 -3.73
N GLU A 61 1.51 -17.55 -3.47
CA GLU A 61 0.39 -17.22 -4.35
C GLU A 61 0.25 -15.70 -4.54
N LEU A 62 0.36 -14.93 -3.45
CA LEU A 62 0.32 -13.47 -3.51
C LEU A 62 1.46 -12.90 -4.36
N SER A 63 2.68 -13.38 -4.20
CA SER A 63 3.83 -12.92 -4.98
C SER A 63 3.63 -13.15 -6.48
N GLU A 64 3.10 -14.32 -6.88
CA GLU A 64 2.77 -14.60 -8.28
C GLU A 64 1.59 -13.74 -8.78
N TYR A 65 0.57 -13.56 -7.95
CA TYR A 65 -0.60 -12.75 -8.27
C TYR A 65 -0.24 -11.29 -8.55
N MET A 66 0.66 -10.71 -7.73
CA MET A 66 1.12 -9.33 -7.89
C MET A 66 1.74 -9.05 -9.27
N LYS A 67 2.32 -10.05 -9.95
CA LYS A 67 2.92 -9.88 -11.27
C LYS A 67 1.92 -9.48 -12.38
N ASN A 68 0.63 -9.67 -12.15
CA ASN A 68 -0.42 -9.41 -13.15
C ASN A 68 -0.88 -7.95 -13.23
N PHE A 69 -0.26 -7.04 -12.46
CA PHE A 69 -0.70 -5.65 -12.34
C PHE A 69 0.29 -4.67 -12.98
N ASP A 70 -0.24 -3.54 -13.44
CA ASP A 70 0.53 -2.46 -14.06
C ASP A 70 1.03 -1.43 -13.02
N GLY A 71 0.43 -1.41 -11.84
CA GLY A 71 0.81 -0.53 -10.74
C GLY A 71 0.07 -0.86 -9.45
N TYR A 72 0.49 -0.20 -8.37
CA TYR A 72 -0.02 -0.47 -7.03
C TYR A 72 -0.48 0.80 -6.34
N VAL A 73 -1.61 0.74 -5.64
CA VAL A 73 -2.07 1.79 -4.71
C VAL A 73 -2.04 1.21 -3.30
N VAL A 74 -1.10 1.68 -2.49
CA VAL A 74 -0.79 1.11 -1.17
C VAL A 74 -0.95 2.17 -0.11
N SER A 75 -1.78 1.94 0.91
CA SER A 75 -1.89 2.85 2.05
C SER A 75 -1.43 2.17 3.34
N LEU A 76 -0.46 2.76 4.03
CA LEU A 76 0.22 2.16 5.17
C LEU A 76 -0.31 2.67 6.51
N ALA A 77 -0.63 1.73 7.40
CA ALA A 77 -0.88 2.06 8.80
C ALA A 77 0.44 2.32 9.54
N GLU A 78 0.47 3.42 10.29
CA GLU A 78 1.60 3.74 11.18
C GLU A 78 1.33 3.21 12.60
N HIS A 79 2.20 2.34 13.10
CA HIS A 79 2.21 1.89 14.48
C HIS A 79 3.55 2.26 15.13
N ASN A 80 3.49 3.13 16.17
CA ASN A 80 4.68 3.59 16.88
C ASN A 80 5.78 4.15 15.95
N GLY A 81 5.39 4.93 14.95
CA GLY A 81 6.30 5.58 14.02
C GLY A 81 6.89 4.66 12.92
N SER A 82 6.33 3.45 12.74
CA SER A 82 6.82 2.46 11.78
C SER A 82 5.67 1.70 11.12
N TYR A 83 6.00 0.70 10.29
CA TYR A 83 5.02 -0.22 9.70
C TYR A 83 4.19 -0.93 10.78
N ALA A 84 2.93 -1.20 10.50
CA ALA A 84 2.15 -2.17 11.28
C ALA A 84 2.85 -3.53 11.24
N ALA A 85 3.00 -4.18 12.40
CA ALA A 85 3.78 -5.42 12.53
C ALA A 85 3.30 -6.53 11.57
N ALA A 86 1.98 -6.66 11.39
CA ALA A 86 1.40 -7.64 10.46
C ALA A 86 1.84 -7.37 9.01
N PHE A 87 1.79 -6.12 8.55
CA PHE A 87 2.24 -5.76 7.21
C PHE A 87 3.76 -5.94 7.07
N LYS A 88 4.53 -5.54 8.09
CA LYS A 88 5.99 -5.74 8.08
C LYS A 88 6.36 -7.22 7.93
N SER A 89 5.66 -8.12 8.63
CA SER A 89 5.87 -9.57 8.50
C SER A 89 5.58 -10.07 7.09
N ILE A 90 4.50 -9.61 6.47
CA ILE A 90 4.18 -9.94 5.06
C ILE A 90 5.29 -9.43 4.13
N LEU A 91 5.73 -8.19 4.30
CA LEU A 91 6.79 -7.58 3.50
C LEU A 91 8.12 -8.33 3.62
N ASP A 92 8.47 -8.77 4.84
CA ASP A 92 9.67 -9.55 5.10
C ASP A 92 9.65 -10.88 4.34
N TRP A 93 8.55 -11.61 4.42
CA TRP A 93 8.37 -12.86 3.68
C TRP A 93 8.39 -12.64 2.15
N LEU A 94 7.65 -11.65 1.66
CA LEU A 94 7.61 -11.36 0.21
C LEU A 94 9.01 -11.05 -0.32
N SER A 95 9.82 -10.31 0.43
CA SER A 95 11.21 -9.97 0.02
C SER A 95 12.14 -11.18 -0.05
N ARG A 96 11.81 -12.28 0.65
CA ARG A 96 12.54 -13.55 0.56
C ARG A 96 12.09 -14.39 -0.65
N ILE A 97 10.81 -14.31 -1.00
CA ILE A 97 10.23 -14.99 -2.17
C ILE A 97 10.70 -14.28 -3.45
N ASN A 98 10.57 -12.96 -3.51
CA ASN A 98 10.98 -12.13 -4.63
C ASN A 98 11.49 -10.78 -4.13
N ARG A 99 12.75 -10.45 -4.40
CA ARG A 99 13.34 -9.15 -4.02
C ARG A 99 12.62 -7.98 -4.69
N GLU A 100 12.17 -8.16 -5.91
CA GLU A 100 11.40 -7.17 -6.67
C GLU A 100 9.90 -7.36 -6.39
N ILE A 101 9.47 -7.14 -5.14
CA ILE A 101 8.08 -7.30 -4.69
C ILE A 101 7.11 -6.58 -5.63
N PHE A 102 7.46 -5.35 -6.05
CA PHE A 102 6.64 -4.52 -6.92
C PHE A 102 6.91 -4.72 -8.42
N ASN A 103 7.68 -5.75 -8.82
CA ASN A 103 7.86 -6.21 -10.21
C ASN A 103 8.20 -5.10 -11.21
N ASN A 104 9.02 -4.13 -10.80
CA ASN A 104 9.39 -2.95 -11.58
C ASN A 104 8.19 -2.13 -12.08
N LYS A 105 7.16 -2.00 -11.22
CA LYS A 105 5.95 -1.21 -11.48
C LYS A 105 5.87 -0.01 -10.54
N PRO A 106 5.20 1.10 -10.95
CA PRO A 106 5.03 2.26 -10.08
C PRO A 106 4.08 1.99 -8.93
N VAL A 107 4.31 2.69 -7.82
CA VAL A 107 3.52 2.63 -6.61
C VAL A 107 3.03 4.02 -6.23
N LEU A 108 1.71 4.19 -6.09
CA LEU A 108 1.11 5.31 -5.38
C LEU A 108 1.01 4.94 -3.91
N LEU A 109 1.95 5.47 -3.13
CA LEU A 109 2.15 5.15 -1.74
C LEU A 109 1.45 6.17 -0.84
N LEU A 110 0.52 5.71 -0.05
CA LEU A 110 -0.32 6.52 0.81
C LEU A 110 -0.08 6.17 2.28
N ALA A 111 -0.40 7.10 3.16
CA ALA A 111 -0.60 6.82 4.58
C ALA A 111 -1.71 7.70 5.14
N THR A 112 -2.36 7.22 6.18
CA THR A 112 -3.29 8.03 6.99
C THR A 112 -3.28 7.58 8.44
N SER A 113 -3.67 8.49 9.32
CA SER A 113 -3.87 8.24 10.74
C SER A 113 -5.00 9.11 11.28
N PRO A 114 -5.58 8.79 12.45
CA PRO A 114 -6.55 9.66 13.12
C PRO A 114 -6.00 11.04 13.48
N GLY A 115 -4.69 11.15 13.67
CA GLY A 115 -4.03 12.39 14.08
C GLY A 115 -3.46 13.22 12.94
N GLY A 116 -3.02 14.44 13.26
CA GLY A 116 -2.52 15.44 12.30
C GLY A 116 -1.21 15.06 11.58
N ARG A 117 -0.51 14.01 12.01
CA ARG A 117 0.71 13.54 11.32
C ARG A 117 0.45 12.67 10.09
N GLY A 118 -0.77 12.12 9.94
CA GLY A 118 -1.17 11.40 8.72
C GLY A 118 -0.29 10.19 8.35
N GLY A 119 0.47 9.62 9.29
CA GLY A 119 1.35 8.48 9.01
C GLY A 119 2.65 8.84 8.29
N VAL A 120 3.16 10.08 8.44
CA VAL A 120 4.36 10.55 7.70
C VAL A 120 5.62 9.75 8.01
N SER A 121 5.74 9.14 9.20
CA SER A 121 6.95 8.37 9.55
C SER A 121 7.02 7.07 8.76
N VAL A 122 5.92 6.32 8.70
CA VAL A 122 5.87 5.08 7.90
C VAL A 122 5.94 5.39 6.41
N LEU A 123 5.32 6.50 5.97
CA LEU A 123 5.38 6.95 4.58
C LEU A 123 6.84 7.22 4.16
N GLY A 124 7.60 7.97 4.96
CA GLY A 124 9.02 8.24 4.71
C GLY A 124 9.85 6.94 4.63
N ALA A 125 9.71 6.07 5.64
CA ALA A 125 10.43 4.79 5.64
C ALA A 125 10.11 3.91 4.42
N ALA A 126 8.86 3.91 3.96
CA ALA A 126 8.45 3.15 2.78
C ALA A 126 8.92 3.81 1.48
N THR A 127 8.93 5.14 1.41
CA THR A 127 9.46 5.88 0.25
C THR A 127 10.94 5.54 0.01
N ASP A 128 11.71 5.39 1.08
CA ASP A 128 13.13 5.01 0.98
C ASP A 128 13.30 3.52 0.60
N TYR A 129 12.43 2.65 1.07
CA TYR A 129 12.59 1.20 0.89
C TYR A 129 11.95 0.65 -0.41
N PHE A 130 10.80 1.15 -0.85
CA PHE A 130 10.06 0.55 -1.97
C PHE A 130 10.82 0.53 -3.31
N PRO A 131 11.69 1.51 -3.64
CA PRO A 131 12.58 1.38 -4.79
C PRO A 131 13.51 0.15 -4.70
N HIS A 132 14.01 -0.18 -3.50
CA HIS A 132 14.82 -1.39 -3.27
C HIS A 132 14.00 -2.68 -3.33
N ALA A 133 12.68 -2.57 -3.17
CA ALA A 133 11.72 -3.66 -3.32
C ALA A 133 11.14 -3.75 -4.75
N GLY A 134 11.75 -3.08 -5.73
CA GLY A 134 11.36 -3.16 -7.14
C GLY A 134 10.23 -2.22 -7.56
N ALA A 135 9.94 -1.15 -6.81
CA ALA A 135 9.08 -0.09 -7.31
C ALA A 135 9.86 0.77 -8.33
N SER A 136 9.35 0.92 -9.55
CA SER A 136 10.02 1.73 -10.58
C SER A 136 9.90 3.22 -10.30
N GLU A 137 8.82 3.63 -9.67
CA GLU A 137 8.55 5.00 -9.21
C GLU A 137 7.67 4.95 -7.96
N VAL A 138 7.90 5.86 -7.01
CA VAL A 138 7.09 5.98 -5.80
C VAL A 138 6.53 7.39 -5.72
N VAL A 139 5.22 7.50 -5.94
CA VAL A 139 4.46 8.75 -5.76
C VAL A 139 3.80 8.71 -4.39
N THR A 140 3.87 9.78 -3.61
CA THR A 140 3.47 9.75 -2.20
C THR A 140 2.33 10.70 -1.87
N PHE A 141 1.46 10.30 -0.93
CA PHE A 141 0.43 11.16 -0.36
C PHE A 141 0.12 10.78 1.08
N SER A 142 -0.02 11.78 1.95
CA SER A 142 -0.44 11.61 3.35
C SER A 142 -1.79 12.29 3.59
N LEU A 143 -2.73 11.58 4.21
CA LEU A 143 -4.01 12.13 4.66
C LEU A 143 -4.00 12.29 6.18
N PRO A 144 -3.80 13.50 6.74
CA PRO A 144 -3.92 13.74 8.17
C PRO A 144 -5.38 13.75 8.62
N ASN A 145 -5.60 13.57 9.94
CA ASN A 145 -6.91 13.69 10.58
C ASN A 145 -8.01 12.94 9.82
N PHE A 146 -7.83 11.63 9.66
CA PHE A 146 -8.67 10.82 8.78
C PHE A 146 -10.16 11.08 8.95
N TYR A 147 -10.67 11.06 10.19
CA TYR A 147 -12.11 11.18 10.45
C TYR A 147 -12.69 12.56 10.14
N ASP A 148 -11.85 13.61 10.14
CA ASP A 148 -12.27 14.98 9.77
C ASP A 148 -12.26 15.15 8.24
N ASN A 149 -11.30 14.54 7.56
CA ASN A 149 -11.05 14.74 6.14
C ASN A 149 -11.63 13.65 5.23
N PHE A 150 -12.06 12.49 5.79
CA PHE A 150 -12.63 11.38 5.03
C PHE A 150 -13.99 10.99 5.59
N GLN A 151 -15.04 11.36 4.88
CA GLN A 151 -16.43 11.14 5.28
C GLN A 151 -17.22 10.59 4.07
N GLU A 152 -18.23 9.77 4.33
CA GLU A 152 -19.04 9.18 3.26
C GLU A 152 -18.21 8.53 2.12
N ASN A 153 -17.14 7.85 2.51
CA ASN A 153 -16.17 7.18 1.60
C ASN A 153 -15.47 8.13 0.60
N LYS A 154 -15.27 9.40 0.95
CA LYS A 154 -14.55 10.36 0.11
C LYS A 154 -13.78 11.39 0.96
N ILE A 155 -12.75 11.99 0.35
CA ILE A 155 -12.08 13.17 0.94
C ILE A 155 -13.01 14.37 0.78
N VAL A 156 -13.30 15.05 1.90
CA VAL A 156 -14.22 16.20 1.94
C VAL A 156 -13.51 17.56 1.92
N ASN A 157 -12.22 17.59 2.21
CA ASN A 157 -11.40 18.80 2.14
C ASN A 157 -10.87 19.02 0.71
N GLU A 158 -11.32 20.10 0.07
CA GLU A 158 -10.99 20.40 -1.34
C GLU A 158 -9.50 20.63 -1.58
N GLU A 159 -8.77 21.26 -0.66
CA GLU A 159 -7.33 21.51 -0.81
C GLU A 159 -6.57 20.18 -0.77
N ILE A 160 -6.90 19.31 0.16
CA ILE A 160 -6.31 17.98 0.27
C ILE A 160 -6.63 17.13 -0.96
N LEU A 161 -7.88 17.20 -1.43
CA LEU A 161 -8.30 16.48 -2.65
C LEU A 161 -7.53 16.95 -3.87
N ASN A 162 -7.33 18.25 -4.04
CA ASN A 162 -6.56 18.80 -5.16
C ASN A 162 -5.09 18.31 -5.13
N ILE A 163 -4.47 18.24 -3.95
CA ILE A 163 -3.13 17.68 -3.79
C ILE A 163 -3.13 16.20 -4.20
N LEU A 164 -4.10 15.42 -3.74
CA LEU A 164 -4.22 14.01 -4.12
C LEU A 164 -4.37 13.83 -5.63
N LEU A 165 -5.22 14.62 -6.29
CA LEU A 165 -5.44 14.49 -7.73
C LEU A 165 -4.17 14.74 -8.55
N ILE A 166 -3.29 15.65 -8.08
CA ILE A 166 -1.96 15.84 -8.68
C ILE A 166 -1.11 14.57 -8.55
N GLN A 167 -1.14 13.90 -7.39
CA GLN A 167 -0.38 12.66 -7.18
C GLN A 167 -0.94 11.51 -8.05
N ILE A 168 -2.25 11.44 -8.19
CA ILE A 168 -2.90 10.46 -9.09
C ILE A 168 -2.47 10.69 -10.55
N ASP A 169 -2.41 11.94 -11.01
CA ASP A 169 -1.95 12.27 -12.37
C ASP A 169 -0.48 11.86 -12.59
N LEU A 170 0.39 12.08 -11.61
CA LEU A 170 1.79 11.62 -11.66
C LEU A 170 1.87 10.09 -11.74
N PHE A 171 1.14 9.40 -10.88
CA PHE A 171 1.08 7.94 -10.91
C PHE A 171 0.49 7.40 -12.23
N PHE A 172 -0.57 8.04 -12.73
CA PHE A 172 -1.18 7.65 -14.02
C PHE A 172 -0.21 7.79 -15.18
N LYS A 173 0.64 8.83 -15.18
CA LYS A 173 1.71 8.98 -16.16
C LYS A 173 2.78 7.91 -16.04
N ALA A 174 3.11 7.50 -14.82
CA ALA A 174 4.12 6.47 -14.56
C ALA A 174 3.68 5.05 -15.01
N ILE A 175 2.37 4.74 -14.99
CA ILE A 175 1.84 3.44 -15.44
C ILE A 175 1.61 3.37 -16.96
N ASN A 176 1.75 4.47 -17.70
CA ASN A 176 1.55 4.54 -19.16
C ASN A 176 2.85 4.58 -19.93
#